data_d2bcbdb952896b784c97df1df6538b6f
#
_entry.id   d2bcbdb952896b784c97df1df6538b6f
#
_cell.length_a   1.000
_cell.length_b   1.000
_cell.length_c   1.000
_cell.angle_alpha   90.00
_cell.angle_beta   90.00
_cell.angle_gamma   90.00
#
_symmetry.space_group_name_H-M   'P 1'
#
loop_
_entity.id
_entity.type
_entity.pdbx_description
1 polymer ?
#
loop_
_entity_poly.entity_id
_entity_poly.type
_entity_poly.pdbx_seq_one_letter_code
_entity_poly.pdbx_strand_id
1 'polypeptide(L)'
;MMLKTLTSTLLAAGVLLAASSAHAETVNLQQAVAMSLAADPRVKEREQVVEAARALLEEAKGNAGWRISANAFIGLAPEVEGGFYQGGAYSGTVPRTDGDNLDGVSDWTHLDFALIKPLFTFGKIEHYGEAAQGNVDVKRGELSKTQGDIVYDTKRAYFGYLTARDIRVFLEDIQSRLDRAIASVDRNLKEENGESKQSDLYALQTAKGLLSKYVHQSRAIEKVSLDGLKVLTGVGLKTELAVVDERIAPVPFPQVELADLHARALQDRPEMRQLEAGLRARRALVAAKKADRMPNVYAGVIGQFNYASNRERLDNPYLTDPFNGGGLTPVVGVKWDSVFGVTDARINQAQAELEALNHKKAFAVSGIPFEVSEAYVNAKANLDAQQELAEGATAARRWMIASLADLSAGIESAGTVADAIRNYVLVHTEYLRTVNDYNMNVAQLARLTGELR
;
A
#
# COMPACT_ATOMS: atom_id res chain seq x y z
N MET A 1 13.78 -68.50 6.88
CA MET A 1 15.21 -68.75 7.02
C MET A 1 15.97 -67.49 6.82
N MET A 2 16.74 -67.09 7.87
CA MET A 2 17.72 -65.98 8.01
C MET A 2 17.15 -64.54 7.95
N LEU A 3 16.84 -63.92 9.02
CA LEU A 3 17.58 -63.26 10.11
C LEU A 3 18.96 -62.70 9.70
N LYS A 4 19.08 -61.32 9.60
CA LYS A 4 20.28 -60.55 9.93
C LYS A 4 19.92 -59.11 10.24
N THR A 5 19.88 -58.82 11.50
CA THR A 5 20.67 -57.88 12.35
C THR A 5 20.59 -56.39 11.99
N LEU A 6 19.86 -55.68 12.89
CA LEU A 6 19.98 -54.28 13.19
C LEU A 6 21.41 -53.87 13.60
N THR A 7 21.93 -52.83 13.03
CA THR A 7 22.96 -52.00 13.66
C THR A 7 22.45 -50.56 13.78
N SER A 8 22.19 -50.18 15.04
CA SER A 8 21.89 -48.87 15.51
C SER A 8 23.14 -47.98 15.45
N THR A 9 23.10 -46.95 14.62
CA THR A 9 24.03 -45.81 14.72
C THR A 9 23.28 -44.61 15.28
N LEU A 10 23.46 -44.34 16.56
CA LEU A 10 23.16 -43.07 17.21
C LEU A 10 24.05 -41.99 16.61
N LEU A 11 23.48 -41.11 15.79
CA LEU A 11 24.08 -39.83 15.45
C LEU A 11 23.61 -38.81 16.50
N ALA A 12 24.50 -38.46 17.42
CA ALA A 12 24.34 -37.35 18.31
C ALA A 12 24.32 -36.04 17.48
N ALA A 13 23.16 -35.50 17.25
CA ALA A 13 22.99 -34.16 16.72
C ALA A 13 23.34 -33.17 17.83
N GLY A 14 24.58 -32.68 17.82
CA GLY A 14 24.98 -31.52 18.61
C GLY A 14 24.21 -30.29 18.13
N VAL A 15 23.22 -29.88 18.91
CA VAL A 15 22.59 -28.56 18.76
C VAL A 15 23.62 -27.53 19.21
N LEU A 16 24.39 -27.00 18.28
CA LEU A 16 25.10 -25.73 18.45
C LEU A 16 24.05 -24.64 18.64
N LEU A 17 23.74 -24.35 19.91
CA LEU A 17 23.17 -23.07 20.30
C LEU A 17 24.21 -22.00 19.96
N ALA A 18 24.16 -21.46 18.76
CA ALA A 18 24.75 -20.18 18.44
C ALA A 18 24.05 -19.16 19.36
N ALA A 19 24.68 -18.83 20.48
CA ALA A 19 24.38 -17.63 21.22
C ALA A 19 24.57 -16.46 20.23
N SER A 20 23.52 -16.03 19.57
CA SER A 20 23.49 -14.75 18.88
C SER A 20 23.74 -13.70 19.96
N SER A 21 25.01 -13.29 20.11
CA SER A 21 25.32 -12.02 20.75
C SER A 21 24.44 -10.99 20.05
N ALA A 22 23.49 -10.43 20.80
CA ALA A 22 22.67 -9.32 20.34
C ALA A 22 23.61 -8.13 20.11
N HIS A 23 24.25 -8.10 18.94
CA HIS A 23 24.90 -6.88 18.46
C HIS A 23 23.76 -5.93 18.12
N ALA A 24 23.77 -4.76 18.74
CA ALA A 24 22.88 -3.69 18.34
C ALA A 24 23.08 -3.46 16.84
N GLU A 25 22.04 -3.64 16.06
CA GLU A 25 22.09 -3.38 14.63
C GLU A 25 22.23 -1.88 14.42
N THR A 26 23.36 -1.46 13.84
CA THR A 26 23.63 -0.03 13.61
C THR A 26 23.18 0.33 12.21
N VAL A 27 22.33 1.37 12.10
CA VAL A 27 21.77 1.81 10.82
C VAL A 27 22.02 3.29 10.57
N ASN A 28 22.38 3.62 9.34
CA ASN A 28 22.30 4.98 8.80
C ASN A 28 20.94 5.19 8.09
N LEU A 29 20.66 6.42 7.65
CA LEU A 29 19.39 6.76 7.00
C LEU A 29 19.12 5.90 5.75
N GLN A 30 20.12 5.67 4.90
CA GLN A 30 19.96 4.88 3.68
C GLN A 30 19.66 3.40 3.97
N GLN A 31 20.34 2.83 4.95
CA GLN A 31 20.09 1.47 5.41
C GLN A 31 18.71 1.33 6.03
N ALA A 32 18.28 2.30 6.86
CA ALA A 32 16.94 2.31 7.45
C ALA A 32 15.85 2.35 6.38
N VAL A 33 16.01 3.18 5.34
CA VAL A 33 15.09 3.25 4.20
C VAL A 33 15.05 1.93 3.43
N ALA A 34 16.21 1.33 3.13
CA ALA A 34 16.28 0.05 2.41
C ALA A 34 15.61 -1.08 3.20
N MET A 35 15.86 -1.15 4.52
CA MET A 35 15.22 -2.13 5.41
C MET A 35 13.71 -1.93 5.47
N SER A 36 13.24 -0.70 5.60
CA SER A 36 11.81 -0.39 5.64
C SER A 36 11.10 -0.79 4.35
N LEU A 37 11.67 -0.51 3.19
CA LEU A 37 11.10 -0.91 1.90
C LEU A 37 11.04 -2.45 1.73
N ALA A 38 12.00 -3.18 2.31
CA ALA A 38 12.04 -4.63 2.25
C ALA A 38 11.10 -5.31 3.26
N ALA A 39 10.93 -4.71 4.44
CA ALA A 39 10.22 -5.31 5.57
C ALA A 39 8.76 -4.90 5.69
N ASP A 40 8.38 -3.70 5.22
CA ASP A 40 7.05 -3.12 5.46
C ASP A 40 5.93 -3.95 4.79
N PRO A 41 4.96 -4.45 5.56
CA PRO A 41 3.86 -5.25 5.02
C PRO A 41 3.00 -4.50 3.98
N ARG A 42 2.96 -3.17 4.01
CA ARG A 42 2.22 -2.34 3.04
C ARG A 42 2.76 -2.51 1.62
N VAL A 43 4.08 -2.71 1.46
CA VAL A 43 4.68 -3.01 0.14
C VAL A 43 4.19 -4.36 -0.37
N LYS A 44 4.28 -5.39 0.47
CA LYS A 44 3.86 -6.76 0.13
C LYS A 44 2.36 -6.83 -0.18
N GLU A 45 1.53 -6.11 0.58
CA GLU A 45 0.11 -5.96 0.30
C GLU A 45 -0.12 -5.40 -1.12
N ARG A 46 0.56 -4.29 -1.46
CA ARG A 46 0.42 -3.66 -2.78
C ARG A 46 0.97 -4.51 -3.92
N GLU A 47 2.02 -5.28 -3.69
CA GLU A 47 2.52 -6.28 -4.65
C GLU A 47 1.45 -7.33 -4.96
N GLN A 48 0.75 -7.86 -3.93
CA GLN A 48 -0.35 -8.81 -4.14
C GLN A 48 -1.55 -8.18 -4.85
N VAL A 49 -1.84 -6.90 -4.62
CA VAL A 49 -2.87 -6.16 -5.35
C VAL A 49 -2.51 -6.01 -6.83
N VAL A 50 -1.22 -5.82 -7.16
CA VAL A 50 -0.74 -5.82 -8.55
C VAL A 50 -0.89 -7.21 -9.18
N GLU A 51 -0.56 -8.29 -8.46
CA GLU A 51 -0.75 -9.66 -8.97
C GLU A 51 -2.24 -9.99 -9.17
N ALA A 52 -3.12 -9.57 -8.27
CA ALA A 52 -4.57 -9.71 -8.48
C ALA A 52 -5.06 -8.96 -9.74
N ALA A 53 -4.53 -7.76 -10.00
CA ALA A 53 -4.86 -7.03 -11.22
C ALA A 53 -4.32 -7.71 -12.48
N ARG A 54 -3.14 -8.38 -12.40
CA ARG A 54 -2.61 -9.21 -13.50
C ARG A 54 -3.48 -10.42 -13.77
N ALA A 55 -3.98 -11.08 -12.73
CA ALA A 55 -4.91 -12.21 -12.89
C ALA A 55 -6.20 -11.78 -13.59
N LEU A 56 -6.75 -10.59 -13.26
CA LEU A 56 -7.90 -10.02 -13.96
C LEU A 56 -7.59 -9.68 -15.44
N LEU A 57 -6.36 -9.27 -15.74
CA LEU A 57 -5.92 -9.07 -17.12
C LEU A 57 -5.89 -10.39 -17.89
N GLU A 58 -5.35 -11.44 -17.29
CA GLU A 58 -5.31 -12.77 -17.92
C GLU A 58 -6.74 -13.36 -18.06
N GLU A 59 -7.64 -13.10 -17.12
CA GLU A 59 -9.07 -13.44 -17.27
C GLU A 59 -9.69 -12.70 -18.47
N ALA A 60 -9.44 -11.38 -18.59
CA ALA A 60 -9.96 -10.60 -19.73
C ALA A 60 -9.46 -11.14 -21.08
N LYS A 61 -8.17 -11.47 -21.17
CA LYS A 61 -7.56 -12.09 -22.38
C LYS A 61 -8.05 -13.52 -22.60
N GLY A 62 -8.25 -14.28 -21.53
CA GLY A 62 -8.75 -15.65 -21.55
C GLY A 62 -10.13 -15.78 -22.17
N ASN A 63 -10.92 -14.71 -22.18
CA ASN A 63 -12.23 -14.68 -22.86
C ASN A 63 -12.13 -14.86 -24.40
N ALA A 64 -10.96 -14.72 -24.99
CA ALA A 64 -10.68 -15.08 -26.39
C ALA A 64 -10.43 -16.58 -26.61
N GLY A 65 -10.29 -17.34 -25.53
CA GLY A 65 -10.01 -18.78 -25.55
C GLY A 65 -11.23 -19.65 -25.82
N TRP A 66 -11.00 -20.97 -25.76
CA TRP A 66 -12.05 -21.95 -25.81
C TRP A 66 -12.89 -21.93 -24.53
N ARG A 67 -14.21 -21.93 -24.70
CA ARG A 67 -15.19 -22.04 -23.60
C ARG A 67 -15.86 -23.40 -23.70
N ILE A 68 -15.82 -24.15 -22.61
CA ILE A 68 -16.56 -25.40 -22.45
C ILE A 68 -17.75 -25.14 -21.54
N SER A 69 -18.91 -25.66 -21.91
CA SER A 69 -20.09 -25.72 -21.04
C SER A 69 -20.73 -27.09 -21.17
N ALA A 70 -21.16 -27.63 -20.06
CA ALA A 70 -21.89 -28.92 -20.00
C ALA A 70 -23.01 -28.76 -18.98
N ASN A 71 -24.18 -29.24 -19.36
CA ASN A 71 -25.33 -29.39 -18.46
C ASN A 71 -25.75 -30.83 -18.47
N ALA A 72 -25.91 -31.42 -17.32
CA ALA A 72 -26.40 -32.78 -17.16
C ALA A 72 -27.52 -32.79 -16.14
N PHE A 73 -28.57 -33.51 -16.45
CA PHE A 73 -29.65 -33.75 -15.49
C PHE A 73 -30.29 -35.14 -15.70
N ILE A 74 -30.89 -35.65 -14.65
CA ILE A 74 -31.68 -36.87 -14.65
C ILE A 74 -33.12 -36.45 -14.40
N GLY A 75 -34.03 -36.96 -15.20
CA GLY A 75 -35.45 -36.69 -15.12
C GLY A 75 -36.28 -37.93 -15.40
N LEU A 76 -37.55 -37.75 -15.62
CA LEU A 76 -38.49 -38.78 -16.00
C LEU A 76 -38.95 -38.55 -17.44
N ALA A 77 -38.94 -39.59 -18.24
CA ALA A 77 -39.48 -39.58 -19.60
C ALA A 77 -40.70 -40.49 -19.69
N PRO A 78 -41.67 -40.17 -20.50
CA PRO A 78 -42.80 -41.07 -20.76
C PRO A 78 -42.29 -42.32 -21.46
N GLU A 79 -42.80 -43.49 -21.07
CA GLU A 79 -42.55 -44.73 -21.76
C GLU A 79 -43.18 -44.68 -23.15
N VAL A 80 -42.45 -45.26 -24.13
CA VAL A 80 -42.99 -45.44 -25.50
C VAL A 80 -42.68 -46.85 -25.96
N GLU A 81 -43.73 -47.61 -26.20
CA GLU A 81 -43.65 -48.91 -26.78
C GLU A 81 -44.10 -48.88 -28.26
N GLY A 82 -43.38 -49.56 -29.09
CA GLY A 82 -43.66 -49.72 -30.50
C GLY A 82 -43.19 -48.55 -31.40
N GLY A 83 -42.54 -48.87 -32.48
CA GLY A 83 -42.11 -47.95 -33.51
C GLY A 83 -42.97 -48.08 -34.77
N PHE A 84 -43.11 -47.00 -35.56
CA PHE A 84 -43.80 -47.04 -36.84
C PHE A 84 -43.09 -47.93 -37.89
N TYR A 85 -41.80 -48.28 -37.65
CA TYR A 85 -41.01 -49.10 -38.55
C TYR A 85 -40.20 -50.13 -37.74
N GLN A 86 -40.48 -51.40 -37.94
CA GLN A 86 -39.62 -52.51 -37.52
C GLN A 86 -39.01 -53.12 -38.76
N GLY A 87 -37.65 -53.24 -38.79
CA GLY A 87 -36.94 -53.90 -39.88
C GLY A 87 -37.15 -53.28 -41.27
N GLY A 88 -37.45 -51.97 -41.37
CA GLY A 88 -37.65 -51.25 -42.63
C GLY A 88 -39.05 -51.39 -43.23
N ALA A 89 -39.96 -52.10 -42.58
CA ALA A 89 -41.35 -52.19 -42.97
C ALA A 89 -42.28 -51.46 -42.02
N TYR A 90 -43.30 -50.79 -42.57
CA TYR A 90 -44.35 -50.11 -41.78
C TYR A 90 -45.13 -51.18 -40.96
N SER A 91 -45.06 -51.12 -39.63
CA SER A 91 -45.64 -52.11 -38.73
C SER A 91 -47.15 -51.90 -38.48
N GLY A 92 -47.70 -50.79 -38.88
CA GLY A 92 -49.15 -50.50 -38.73
C GLY A 92 -49.66 -50.25 -37.32
N THR A 93 -48.80 -50.36 -36.31
CA THR A 93 -49.15 -50.06 -34.92
C THR A 93 -48.93 -48.59 -34.61
N VAL A 94 -49.97 -47.85 -34.43
CA VAL A 94 -49.92 -46.51 -33.88
C VAL A 94 -49.54 -46.63 -32.42
N PRO A 95 -48.55 -45.91 -31.94
CA PRO A 95 -48.25 -45.90 -30.51
C PRO A 95 -49.50 -45.48 -29.75
N ARG A 96 -49.93 -46.29 -28.80
CA ARG A 96 -51.03 -45.90 -27.89
C ARG A 96 -50.47 -44.84 -26.94
N THR A 97 -50.77 -43.63 -27.18
CA THR A 97 -50.68 -42.58 -26.17
C THR A 97 -52.04 -42.58 -25.45
N ASP A 98 -52.23 -43.49 -24.51
CA ASP A 98 -53.27 -43.35 -23.52
C ASP A 98 -52.79 -42.23 -22.57
N GLY A 99 -53.20 -41.01 -22.87
CA GLY A 99 -52.58 -39.77 -22.40
C GLY A 99 -52.66 -39.46 -20.91
N ASP A 100 -53.13 -40.39 -20.05
CA ASP A 100 -53.36 -40.12 -18.64
C ASP A 100 -52.70 -41.11 -17.68
N ASN A 101 -51.94 -42.07 -18.15
CA ASN A 101 -51.28 -43.06 -17.29
C ASN A 101 -49.82 -42.74 -17.09
N LEU A 102 -49.50 -42.39 -15.85
CA LEU A 102 -48.10 -42.34 -15.33
C LEU A 102 -47.51 -43.77 -15.14
N ASP A 103 -48.21 -44.80 -15.59
CA ASP A 103 -47.80 -46.20 -15.45
C ASP A 103 -46.66 -46.60 -16.41
N GLY A 104 -46.12 -45.70 -17.17
CA GLY A 104 -44.98 -45.95 -18.04
C GLY A 104 -44.02 -44.76 -17.99
N VAL A 105 -43.29 -44.65 -16.88
CA VAL A 105 -42.24 -43.65 -16.71
C VAL A 105 -40.90 -44.33 -16.69
N SER A 106 -39.93 -43.82 -17.45
CA SER A 106 -38.56 -44.28 -17.43
C SER A 106 -37.62 -43.19 -16.89
N ASP A 107 -36.51 -43.55 -16.33
CA ASP A 107 -35.43 -42.63 -16.02
C ASP A 107 -34.84 -42.08 -17.33
N TRP A 108 -34.60 -40.78 -17.34
CA TRP A 108 -34.03 -40.06 -18.46
C TRP A 108 -32.80 -39.31 -18.04
N THR A 109 -31.69 -39.59 -18.73
CA THR A 109 -30.44 -38.84 -18.60
C THR A 109 -30.25 -37.94 -19.79
N HIS A 110 -30.00 -36.64 -19.52
CA HIS A 110 -29.72 -35.64 -20.52
C HIS A 110 -28.36 -35.01 -20.26
N LEU A 111 -27.57 -34.84 -21.33
CA LEU A 111 -26.28 -34.17 -21.30
C LEU A 111 -26.21 -33.23 -22.51
N ASP A 112 -26.12 -31.95 -22.25
CA ASP A 112 -25.72 -30.93 -23.24
C ASP A 112 -24.25 -30.61 -23.09
N PHE A 113 -23.59 -30.43 -24.21
CA PHE A 113 -22.19 -30.07 -24.28
C PHE A 113 -21.98 -29.02 -25.36
N ALA A 114 -21.21 -27.98 -25.04
CA ALA A 114 -20.77 -27.01 -26.00
C ALA A 114 -19.30 -26.61 -25.77
N LEU A 115 -18.50 -26.72 -26.83
CA LEU A 115 -17.13 -26.23 -26.88
C LEU A 115 -17.08 -25.13 -27.96
N ILE A 116 -16.99 -23.88 -27.55
CA ILE A 116 -17.05 -22.74 -28.43
C ILE A 116 -15.84 -21.80 -28.26
N LYS A 117 -15.45 -21.14 -29.35
CA LYS A 117 -14.41 -20.12 -29.36
C LYS A 117 -14.93 -18.88 -30.08
N PRO A 118 -14.81 -17.66 -29.49
CA PRO A 118 -15.10 -16.44 -30.22
C PRO A 118 -14.08 -16.27 -31.37
N LEU A 119 -14.57 -16.02 -32.56
CA LEU A 119 -13.75 -15.71 -33.74
C LEU A 119 -13.61 -14.22 -33.97
N PHE A 120 -14.71 -13.49 -33.72
CA PHE A 120 -14.75 -12.04 -33.92
C PHE A 120 -15.72 -11.39 -32.94
N THR A 121 -15.25 -10.38 -32.20
CA THR A 121 -16.00 -9.72 -31.13
C THR A 121 -16.10 -8.20 -31.31
N PHE A 122 -15.79 -7.67 -32.50
CA PHE A 122 -15.79 -6.24 -32.82
C PHE A 122 -14.92 -5.41 -31.84
N GLY A 123 -13.77 -5.95 -31.42
CA GLY A 123 -12.84 -5.30 -30.50
C GLY A 123 -13.24 -5.39 -29.02
N LYS A 124 -14.35 -6.08 -28.66
CA LYS A 124 -14.83 -6.15 -27.28
C LYS A 124 -13.76 -6.74 -26.34
N ILE A 125 -13.21 -7.90 -26.66
CA ILE A 125 -12.24 -8.62 -25.81
C ILE A 125 -10.94 -7.81 -25.74
N GLU A 126 -10.50 -7.26 -26.85
CA GLU A 126 -9.30 -6.43 -26.95
C GLU A 126 -9.42 -5.20 -26.06
N HIS A 127 -10.53 -4.47 -26.13
CA HIS A 127 -10.75 -3.27 -25.33
C HIS A 127 -10.93 -3.57 -23.83
N TYR A 128 -11.56 -4.69 -23.45
CA TYR A 128 -11.58 -5.12 -22.06
C TYR A 128 -10.17 -5.50 -21.58
N GLY A 129 -9.35 -6.14 -22.41
CA GLY A 129 -7.94 -6.43 -22.14
C GLY A 129 -7.11 -5.16 -21.95
N GLU A 130 -7.29 -4.15 -22.83
CA GLU A 130 -6.63 -2.84 -22.68
C GLU A 130 -7.05 -2.12 -21.41
N ALA A 131 -8.32 -2.15 -21.06
CA ALA A 131 -8.83 -1.58 -19.82
C ALA A 131 -8.24 -2.28 -18.59
N ALA A 132 -8.14 -3.61 -18.60
CA ALA A 132 -7.53 -4.39 -17.55
C ALA A 132 -6.00 -4.12 -17.45
N GLN A 133 -5.31 -4.00 -18.58
CA GLN A 133 -3.89 -3.61 -18.61
C GLN A 133 -3.68 -2.22 -17.99
N GLY A 134 -4.51 -1.25 -18.35
CA GLY A 134 -4.47 0.08 -17.72
C GLY A 134 -4.71 0.03 -16.20
N ASN A 135 -5.58 -0.87 -15.72
CA ASN A 135 -5.78 -1.09 -14.29
C ASN A 135 -4.52 -1.68 -13.61
N VAL A 136 -3.80 -2.60 -14.25
CA VAL A 136 -2.50 -3.09 -13.75
C VAL A 136 -1.52 -1.94 -13.57
N ASP A 137 -1.45 -1.02 -14.56
CA ASP A 137 -0.54 0.13 -14.50
C ASP A 137 -0.96 1.12 -13.39
N VAL A 138 -2.26 1.30 -13.14
CA VAL A 138 -2.76 2.07 -11.98
C VAL A 138 -2.27 1.42 -10.68
N LYS A 139 -2.40 0.10 -10.52
CA LYS A 139 -1.97 -0.61 -9.31
C LYS A 139 -0.45 -0.57 -9.08
N ARG A 140 0.34 -0.61 -10.15
CA ARG A 140 1.79 -0.37 -10.08
C ARG A 140 2.12 1.05 -9.61
N GLY A 141 1.37 2.04 -10.06
CA GLY A 141 1.50 3.41 -9.58
C GLY A 141 1.14 3.54 -8.09
N GLU A 142 0.10 2.84 -7.61
CA GLU A 142 -0.25 2.76 -6.18
C GLU A 142 0.89 2.14 -5.36
N LEU A 143 1.53 1.08 -5.85
CA LEU A 143 2.71 0.47 -5.21
C LEU A 143 3.85 1.48 -5.10
N SER A 144 4.19 2.17 -6.19
CA SER A 144 5.26 3.19 -6.18
C SER A 144 4.95 4.33 -5.21
N LYS A 145 3.68 4.78 -5.14
CA LYS A 145 3.25 5.77 -4.17
C LYS A 145 3.46 5.27 -2.74
N THR A 146 3.04 4.04 -2.42
CA THR A 146 3.21 3.43 -1.11
C THR A 146 4.70 3.34 -0.71
N GLN A 147 5.57 2.98 -1.67
CA GLN A 147 7.02 2.97 -1.44
C GLN A 147 7.55 4.38 -1.09
N GLY A 148 7.11 5.41 -1.80
CA GLY A 148 7.46 6.81 -1.49
C GLY A 148 6.97 7.25 -0.11
N ASP A 149 5.76 6.87 0.28
CA ASP A 149 5.19 7.16 1.59
C ASP A 149 6.01 6.47 2.72
N ILE A 150 6.45 5.23 2.52
CA ILE A 150 7.30 4.49 3.46
C ILE A 150 8.68 5.15 3.60
N VAL A 151 9.30 5.58 2.50
CA VAL A 151 10.57 6.34 2.54
C VAL A 151 10.41 7.60 3.38
N TYR A 152 9.34 8.34 3.15
CA TYR A 152 9.03 9.56 3.91
C TYR A 152 8.78 9.27 5.40
N ASP A 153 7.99 8.25 5.72
CA ASP A 153 7.72 7.82 7.10
C ASP A 153 9.00 7.42 7.82
N THR A 154 9.91 6.69 7.13
CA THR A 154 11.20 6.26 7.68
C THR A 154 12.11 7.45 7.96
N LYS A 155 12.19 8.41 7.03
CA LYS A 155 12.94 9.66 7.24
C LYS A 155 12.38 10.44 8.42
N ARG A 156 11.04 10.49 8.55
CA ARG A 156 10.38 11.15 9.68
C ARG A 156 10.72 10.50 11.02
N ALA A 157 10.70 9.18 11.10
CA ALA A 157 11.08 8.46 12.31
C ALA A 157 12.56 8.64 12.64
N TYR A 158 13.43 8.60 11.63
CA TYR A 158 14.87 8.76 11.75
C TYR A 158 15.27 10.16 12.26
N PHE A 159 14.83 11.22 11.57
CA PHE A 159 15.12 12.60 11.97
C PHE A 159 14.42 12.97 13.28
N GLY A 160 13.21 12.46 13.51
CA GLY A 160 12.50 12.64 14.77
C GLY A 160 13.25 12.02 15.96
N TYR A 161 13.84 10.83 15.78
CA TYR A 161 14.71 10.23 16.80
C TYR A 161 15.95 11.07 17.07
N LEU A 162 16.68 11.50 16.03
CA LEU A 162 17.86 12.32 16.19
C LEU A 162 17.56 13.63 16.92
N THR A 163 16.48 14.32 16.50
CA THR A 163 16.03 15.56 17.13
C THR A 163 15.71 15.37 18.61
N ALA A 164 14.94 14.34 18.93
CA ALA A 164 14.53 14.07 20.32
C ALA A 164 15.74 13.72 21.20
N ARG A 165 16.69 12.95 20.68
CA ARG A 165 17.93 12.62 21.35
C ARG A 165 18.80 13.84 21.61
N ASP A 166 18.98 14.70 20.59
CA ASP A 166 19.80 15.90 20.72
C ASP A 166 19.16 16.89 21.71
N ILE A 167 17.86 17.08 21.67
CA ILE A 167 17.12 17.86 22.66
C ILE A 167 17.30 17.27 24.08
N ARG A 168 17.20 15.96 24.25
CA ARG A 168 17.38 15.32 25.55
C ARG A 168 18.80 15.55 26.09
N VAL A 169 19.82 15.27 25.29
CA VAL A 169 21.24 15.43 25.68
C VAL A 169 21.51 16.89 26.07
N PHE A 170 20.99 17.83 25.28
CA PHE A 170 21.10 19.25 25.56
C PHE A 170 20.42 19.64 26.89
N LEU A 171 19.18 19.22 27.10
CA LEU A 171 18.44 19.55 28.33
C LEU A 171 19.05 18.91 29.58
N GLU A 172 19.64 17.72 29.48
CA GLU A 172 20.38 17.05 30.57
C GLU A 172 21.66 17.80 30.93
N ASP A 173 22.41 18.34 29.95
CA ASP A 173 23.57 19.23 30.24
C ASP A 173 23.14 20.50 30.96
N ILE A 174 22.04 21.15 30.52
CA ILE A 174 21.50 22.34 31.18
C ILE A 174 21.02 21.99 32.60
N GLN A 175 20.35 20.87 32.77
CA GLN A 175 19.93 20.42 34.12
C GLN A 175 21.12 20.21 35.06
N SER A 176 22.20 19.61 34.58
CA SER A 176 23.43 19.45 35.36
C SER A 176 24.05 20.80 35.78
N ARG A 177 24.03 21.80 34.89
CA ARG A 177 24.52 23.13 35.21
C ARG A 177 23.64 23.84 36.24
N LEU A 178 22.32 23.74 36.09
CA LEU A 178 21.36 24.29 37.01
C LEU A 178 21.44 23.65 38.42
N ASP A 179 21.67 22.34 38.48
CA ASP A 179 21.87 21.61 39.75
C ASP A 179 23.10 22.10 40.50
N ARG A 180 24.21 22.41 39.75
CA ARG A 180 25.42 22.99 40.33
C ARG A 180 25.17 24.42 40.86
N ALA A 181 24.41 25.23 40.13
CA ALA A 181 24.05 26.58 40.56
C ALA A 181 23.18 26.56 41.83
N ILE A 182 22.16 25.66 41.92
CA ILE A 182 21.34 25.43 43.10
C ILE A 182 22.20 25.04 44.30
N ALA A 183 23.13 24.08 44.11
CA ALA A 183 24.03 23.66 45.19
C ALA A 183 24.95 24.75 45.68
N SER A 184 25.40 25.65 44.80
CA SER A 184 26.23 26.81 45.18
C SER A 184 25.43 27.82 46.00
N VAL A 185 24.23 28.20 45.55
CA VAL A 185 23.35 29.17 46.27
C VAL A 185 22.92 28.57 47.64
N ASP A 186 22.57 27.30 47.72
CA ASP A 186 22.20 26.63 49.01
C ASP A 186 23.37 26.60 50.01
N ARG A 187 24.61 26.42 49.53
CA ARG A 187 25.81 26.46 50.35
C ARG A 187 26.05 27.87 50.88
N ASN A 188 25.97 28.89 50.02
CA ASN A 188 26.18 30.29 50.41
C ASN A 188 25.13 30.77 51.45
N LEU A 189 23.89 30.27 51.33
CA LEU A 189 22.84 30.51 52.33
C LEU A 189 23.12 29.88 53.71
N LYS A 190 23.77 28.72 53.73
CA LYS A 190 24.12 28.01 55.00
C LYS A 190 25.37 28.61 55.68
N GLU A 191 26.28 29.14 54.91
CA GLU A 191 27.51 29.75 55.41
C GLU A 191 27.35 31.19 55.83
N GLU A 192 26.12 31.74 55.79
CA GLU A 192 25.78 33.15 56.13
C GLU A 192 26.63 34.21 55.41
N ASN A 193 27.19 33.87 54.24
CA ASN A 193 28.06 34.77 53.46
C ASN A 193 27.33 35.92 52.76
N GLY A 194 26.12 36.26 53.15
CA GLY A 194 25.40 37.50 52.88
C GLY A 194 25.00 37.81 51.43
N GLU A 195 25.52 37.10 50.46
CA GLU A 195 25.38 37.43 49.03
C GLU A 195 24.20 36.72 48.34
N SER A 196 23.71 35.61 48.87
CA SER A 196 22.58 34.87 48.30
C SER A 196 21.28 35.04 49.12
N LYS A 197 20.15 35.16 48.43
CA LYS A 197 18.83 35.28 49.05
C LYS A 197 18.05 33.98 48.90
N GLN A 198 17.14 33.70 49.87
CA GLN A 198 16.25 32.56 49.78
C GLN A 198 15.37 32.57 48.52
N SER A 199 15.03 33.79 48.00
CA SER A 199 14.34 33.96 46.72
C SER A 199 15.13 33.43 45.51
N ASP A 200 16.47 33.50 45.55
CA ASP A 200 17.35 33.02 44.51
C ASP A 200 17.29 31.51 44.42
N LEU A 201 17.30 30.82 45.55
CA LEU A 201 17.13 29.36 45.62
C LEU A 201 15.80 28.92 45.03
N TYR A 202 14.71 29.62 45.39
CA TYR A 202 13.37 29.30 44.86
C TYR A 202 13.23 29.57 43.38
N ALA A 203 13.85 30.62 42.83
CA ALA A 203 13.88 30.90 41.40
C ALA A 203 14.53 29.78 40.61
N LEU A 204 15.71 29.30 41.06
CA LEU A 204 16.45 28.21 40.39
C LEU A 204 15.71 26.87 40.55
N GLN A 205 15.10 26.58 41.70
CA GLN A 205 14.29 25.36 41.88
C GLN A 205 13.07 25.37 40.99
N THR A 206 12.41 26.52 40.81
CA THR A 206 11.30 26.66 39.85
C THR A 206 11.74 26.38 38.41
N ALA A 207 12.87 26.94 37.97
CA ALA A 207 13.47 26.69 36.68
C ALA A 207 13.81 25.17 36.50
N LYS A 208 14.35 24.53 37.55
CA LYS A 208 14.63 23.09 37.54
C LYS A 208 13.36 22.25 37.33
N GLY A 209 12.26 22.57 38.05
CA GLY A 209 10.99 21.87 37.90
C GLY A 209 10.47 21.89 36.46
N LEU A 210 10.54 23.07 35.82
CA LEU A 210 10.14 23.24 34.43
C LEU A 210 11.05 22.49 33.45
N LEU A 211 12.37 22.59 33.65
CA LEU A 211 13.37 21.89 32.84
C LEU A 211 13.22 20.35 32.93
N SER A 212 13.02 19.83 34.14
CA SER A 212 12.82 18.40 34.36
C SER A 212 11.61 17.85 33.61
N LYS A 213 10.52 18.61 33.50
CA LYS A 213 9.37 18.26 32.66
C LYS A 213 9.80 18.04 31.19
N TYR A 214 10.59 18.97 30.63
CA TYR A 214 11.04 18.85 29.23
C TYR A 214 12.03 17.71 29.03
N VAL A 215 12.88 17.39 30.00
CA VAL A 215 13.77 16.20 29.98
C VAL A 215 12.93 14.92 29.92
N HIS A 216 11.90 14.80 30.75
CA HIS A 216 11.03 13.60 30.71
C HIS A 216 10.27 13.49 29.39
N GLN A 217 9.78 14.60 28.84
CA GLN A 217 9.09 14.62 27.56
C GLN A 217 10.03 14.23 26.40
N SER A 218 11.26 14.75 26.36
CA SER A 218 12.22 14.43 25.31
C SER A 218 12.65 12.95 25.35
N ARG A 219 12.84 12.38 26.53
CA ARG A 219 13.09 10.93 26.69
C ARG A 219 11.94 10.07 26.15
N ALA A 220 10.70 10.47 26.42
CA ALA A 220 9.54 9.75 25.90
C ALA A 220 9.46 9.82 24.37
N ILE A 221 9.68 11.00 23.78
CA ILE A 221 9.66 11.19 22.32
C ILE A 221 10.81 10.42 21.67
N GLU A 222 12.02 10.46 22.21
CA GLU A 222 13.17 9.69 21.71
C GLU A 222 12.86 8.19 21.66
N LYS A 223 12.30 7.65 22.76
CA LYS A 223 11.92 6.25 22.84
C LYS A 223 10.86 5.88 21.80
N VAL A 224 9.79 6.66 21.69
CA VAL A 224 8.70 6.43 20.73
C VAL A 224 9.20 6.52 19.30
N SER A 225 10.07 7.49 18.99
CA SER A 225 10.64 7.64 17.64
C SER A 225 11.54 6.46 17.27
N LEU A 226 12.36 5.97 18.23
CA LEU A 226 13.19 4.78 18.02
C LEU A 226 12.33 3.51 17.84
N ASP A 227 11.30 3.35 18.64
CA ASP A 227 10.36 2.23 18.53
C ASP A 227 9.61 2.28 17.18
N GLY A 228 9.24 3.48 16.74
CA GLY A 228 8.67 3.69 15.41
C GLY A 228 9.63 3.28 14.28
N LEU A 229 10.91 3.66 14.40
CA LEU A 229 11.95 3.24 13.44
C LEU A 229 12.14 1.72 13.43
N LYS A 230 12.14 1.07 14.60
CA LYS A 230 12.22 -0.41 14.72
C LYS A 230 11.04 -1.10 14.03
N VAL A 231 9.83 -0.55 14.15
CA VAL A 231 8.65 -1.09 13.48
C VAL A 231 8.76 -0.95 11.97
N LEU A 232 9.14 0.23 11.49
CA LEU A 232 9.29 0.49 10.05
C LEU A 232 10.38 -0.35 9.40
N THR A 233 11.54 -0.52 10.07
CA THR A 233 12.65 -1.33 9.57
C THR A 233 12.43 -2.83 9.70
N GLY A 234 11.36 -3.26 10.40
CA GLY A 234 11.06 -4.69 10.60
C GLY A 234 11.96 -5.41 11.61
N VAL A 235 12.86 -4.70 12.30
CA VAL A 235 13.77 -5.28 13.30
C VAL A 235 13.01 -5.79 14.53
N GLY A 236 11.87 -5.17 14.82
CA GLY A 236 11.02 -5.53 15.95
C GLY A 236 11.38 -4.83 17.25
N LEU A 237 10.38 -4.60 18.09
CA LEU A 237 10.50 -3.76 19.30
C LEU A 237 11.50 -4.29 20.35
N LYS A 238 11.75 -5.61 20.36
CA LYS A 238 12.62 -6.25 21.36
C LYS A 238 14.10 -6.20 20.98
N THR A 239 14.44 -5.92 19.73
CA THR A 239 15.81 -5.87 19.25
C THR A 239 16.41 -4.49 19.53
N GLU A 240 17.68 -4.44 19.89
CA GLU A 240 18.38 -3.18 20.01
C GLU A 240 18.75 -2.63 18.64
N LEU A 241 18.37 -1.39 18.36
CA LEU A 241 18.70 -0.66 17.15
C LEU A 241 19.47 0.60 17.56
N ALA A 242 20.65 0.79 16.98
CA ALA A 242 21.45 1.99 17.16
C ALA A 242 21.50 2.77 15.84
N VAL A 243 21.44 4.09 15.94
CA VAL A 243 21.55 4.99 14.79
C VAL A 243 22.97 5.52 14.73
N VAL A 244 23.60 5.42 13.54
CA VAL A 244 25.02 5.81 13.31
C VAL A 244 25.22 7.31 13.52
N ASP A 245 24.29 8.14 13.04
CA ASP A 245 24.41 9.59 13.14
C ASP A 245 24.34 10.06 14.59
N GLU A 246 25.37 10.78 15.04
CA GLU A 246 25.47 11.28 16.42
C GLU A 246 24.57 12.50 16.68
N ARG A 247 24.27 13.29 15.66
CA ARG A 247 23.47 14.52 15.76
C ARG A 247 22.63 14.74 14.53
N ILE A 248 21.52 15.49 14.72
CA ILE A 248 20.77 15.98 13.58
C ILE A 248 21.58 17.09 12.89
N ALA A 249 21.65 17.00 11.56
CA ALA A 249 22.26 18.02 10.72
C ALA A 249 21.35 18.34 9.53
N PRO A 250 21.39 19.57 9.00
CA PRO A 250 20.61 19.90 7.80
C PRO A 250 21.14 19.09 6.60
N VAL A 251 20.23 18.45 5.87
CA VAL A 251 20.57 17.77 4.61
C VAL A 251 20.87 18.82 3.52
N PRO A 252 21.61 18.44 2.45
CA PRO A 252 21.87 19.37 1.34
C PRO A 252 20.55 19.84 0.69
N PHE A 253 20.44 21.14 0.45
CA PHE A 253 19.31 21.70 -0.31
C PHE A 253 19.44 21.29 -1.79
N PRO A 254 18.35 20.85 -2.45
CA PRO A 254 18.38 20.50 -3.87
C PRO A 254 18.84 21.67 -4.74
N GLN A 255 19.91 21.49 -5.52
CA GLN A 255 20.46 22.47 -6.45
C GLN A 255 19.71 22.40 -7.80
N VAL A 256 18.38 22.57 -7.76
CA VAL A 256 17.50 22.45 -8.92
C VAL A 256 16.53 23.63 -8.90
N GLU A 257 16.30 24.23 -10.05
CA GLU A 257 15.35 25.33 -10.18
C GLU A 257 13.90 24.83 -9.94
N LEU A 258 13.08 25.72 -9.37
CA LEU A 258 11.69 25.38 -9.02
C LEU A 258 10.87 24.94 -10.25
N ALA A 259 11.13 25.55 -11.42
CA ALA A 259 10.47 25.20 -12.67
C ALA A 259 10.78 23.75 -13.10
N ASP A 260 12.01 23.29 -12.91
CA ASP A 260 12.42 21.93 -13.22
C ASP A 260 11.79 20.92 -12.24
N LEU A 261 11.65 21.30 -10.95
CA LEU A 261 10.95 20.48 -9.96
C LEU A 261 9.46 20.33 -10.30
N HIS A 262 8.80 21.37 -10.79
CA HIS A 262 7.42 21.29 -11.31
C HIS A 262 7.32 20.32 -12.48
N ALA A 263 8.25 20.43 -13.46
CA ALA A 263 8.25 19.53 -14.61
C ALA A 263 8.48 18.07 -14.22
N ARG A 264 9.44 17.79 -13.33
CA ARG A 264 9.68 16.45 -12.78
C ARG A 264 8.46 15.90 -12.05
N ALA A 265 7.82 16.69 -11.20
CA ALA A 265 6.63 16.25 -10.46
C ALA A 265 5.49 15.87 -11.41
N LEU A 266 5.24 16.62 -12.47
CA LEU A 266 4.21 16.29 -13.46
C LEU A 266 4.56 15.04 -14.29
N GLN A 267 5.85 14.74 -14.48
CA GLN A 267 6.32 13.59 -15.27
C GLN A 267 6.50 12.33 -14.41
N ASP A 268 7.14 12.45 -13.25
CA ASP A 268 7.68 11.31 -12.50
C ASP A 268 6.84 10.91 -11.29
N ARG A 269 5.98 11.81 -10.80
CA ARG A 269 5.16 11.53 -9.63
C ARG A 269 4.21 10.34 -9.87
N PRO A 270 4.19 9.34 -8.95
CA PRO A 270 3.36 8.14 -9.11
C PRO A 270 1.88 8.42 -9.36
N GLU A 271 1.31 9.46 -8.74
CA GLU A 271 -0.09 9.85 -8.89
C GLU A 271 -0.41 10.32 -10.33
N MET A 272 0.53 11.00 -10.99
CA MET A 272 0.35 11.39 -12.40
C MET A 272 0.39 10.17 -13.33
N ARG A 273 1.29 9.22 -13.08
CA ARG A 273 1.35 7.96 -13.81
C ARG A 273 0.08 7.12 -13.62
N GLN A 274 -0.46 7.06 -12.38
CA GLN A 274 -1.75 6.42 -12.09
C GLN A 274 -2.89 7.07 -12.87
N LEU A 275 -2.93 8.39 -12.88
CA LEU A 275 -3.98 9.17 -13.54
C LEU A 275 -3.96 8.94 -15.05
N GLU A 276 -2.80 8.94 -15.67
CA GLU A 276 -2.64 8.67 -17.10
C GLU A 276 -2.99 7.22 -17.47
N ALA A 277 -2.55 6.26 -16.67
CA ALA A 277 -2.92 4.86 -16.82
C ALA A 277 -4.44 4.67 -16.66
N GLY A 278 -5.05 5.32 -15.66
CA GLY A 278 -6.48 5.32 -15.44
C GLY A 278 -7.27 5.91 -16.62
N LEU A 279 -6.80 7.00 -17.22
CA LEU A 279 -7.41 7.58 -18.41
C LEU A 279 -7.34 6.63 -19.62
N ARG A 280 -6.20 5.94 -19.82
CA ARG A 280 -6.10 4.90 -20.88
C ARG A 280 -7.09 3.77 -20.61
N ALA A 281 -7.16 3.27 -19.37
CA ALA A 281 -8.09 2.21 -18.96
C ALA A 281 -9.56 2.62 -19.19
N ARG A 282 -9.94 3.85 -18.81
CA ARG A 282 -11.31 4.35 -18.97
C ARG A 282 -11.70 4.56 -20.43
N ARG A 283 -10.77 5.04 -21.29
CA ARG A 283 -11.01 5.14 -22.74
C ARG A 283 -11.25 3.77 -23.37
N ALA A 284 -10.42 2.79 -23.01
CA ALA A 284 -10.59 1.42 -23.46
C ALA A 284 -11.92 0.82 -22.96
N LEU A 285 -12.30 1.09 -21.71
CA LEU A 285 -13.59 0.64 -21.17
C LEU A 285 -14.77 1.24 -21.91
N VAL A 286 -14.74 2.53 -22.26
CA VAL A 286 -15.77 3.17 -23.11
C VAL A 286 -15.87 2.48 -24.47
N ALA A 287 -14.74 2.16 -25.10
CA ALA A 287 -14.69 1.43 -26.37
C ALA A 287 -15.26 0.01 -26.22
N ALA A 288 -14.90 -0.70 -25.14
CA ALA A 288 -15.47 -2.01 -24.82
C ALA A 288 -17.01 -1.96 -24.65
N LYS A 289 -17.52 -0.97 -23.89
CA LYS A 289 -18.98 -0.78 -23.69
C LYS A 289 -19.70 -0.45 -24.99
N LYS A 290 -19.08 0.32 -25.89
CA LYS A 290 -19.61 0.54 -27.24
C LYS A 290 -19.64 -0.75 -28.08
N ALA A 291 -18.61 -1.59 -27.96
CA ALA A 291 -18.55 -2.89 -28.62
C ALA A 291 -19.57 -3.91 -28.06
N ASP A 292 -20.07 -3.71 -26.84
CA ASP A 292 -21.16 -4.54 -26.27
C ASP A 292 -22.48 -4.43 -27.05
N ARG A 293 -22.66 -3.42 -27.90
CA ARG A 293 -23.79 -3.32 -28.84
C ARG A 293 -23.68 -4.30 -30.01
N MET A 294 -22.47 -4.77 -30.30
CA MET A 294 -22.21 -5.60 -31.47
C MET A 294 -22.36 -7.08 -31.15
N PRO A 295 -22.78 -7.89 -32.12
CA PRO A 295 -22.84 -9.34 -31.94
C PRO A 295 -21.44 -9.96 -31.79
N ASN A 296 -21.38 -11.18 -31.29
CA ASN A 296 -20.17 -12.00 -31.28
C ASN A 296 -20.32 -13.11 -32.32
N VAL A 297 -19.30 -13.28 -33.17
CA VAL A 297 -19.18 -14.42 -34.08
C VAL A 297 -18.34 -15.49 -33.40
N TYR A 298 -18.83 -16.71 -33.39
CA TYR A 298 -18.13 -17.86 -32.77
C TYR A 298 -18.13 -19.09 -33.65
N ALA A 299 -17.18 -19.99 -33.43
CA ALA A 299 -17.19 -21.33 -33.96
C ALA A 299 -17.01 -22.35 -32.82
N GLY A 300 -17.49 -23.55 -33.06
CA GLY A 300 -17.33 -24.59 -32.06
C GLY A 300 -17.99 -25.90 -32.42
N VAL A 301 -18.16 -26.74 -31.42
CA VAL A 301 -18.91 -27.99 -31.51
C VAL A 301 -19.94 -28.00 -30.37
N ILE A 302 -21.18 -28.23 -30.75
CA ILE A 302 -22.25 -28.50 -29.79
C ILE A 302 -22.64 -29.95 -29.85
N GLY A 303 -22.99 -30.51 -28.73
CA GLY A 303 -23.42 -31.90 -28.65
C GLY A 303 -24.51 -32.07 -27.61
N GLN A 304 -25.31 -33.09 -27.84
CA GLN A 304 -26.29 -33.56 -26.86
C GLN A 304 -26.27 -35.07 -26.79
N PHE A 305 -26.58 -35.58 -25.63
CA PHE A 305 -26.80 -37.01 -25.40
C PHE A 305 -28.04 -37.16 -24.52
N ASN A 306 -28.95 -38.00 -24.99
CA ASN A 306 -30.20 -38.32 -24.31
C ASN A 306 -30.35 -39.82 -24.24
N TYR A 307 -30.70 -40.32 -23.06
CA TYR A 307 -30.96 -41.77 -22.86
C TYR A 307 -32.09 -41.92 -21.85
N ALA A 308 -33.08 -42.75 -22.25
CA ALA A 308 -34.15 -43.18 -21.38
C ALA A 308 -34.19 -44.73 -21.33
N SER A 309 -34.23 -45.33 -20.11
CA SER A 309 -33.95 -46.76 -19.89
C SER A 309 -35.04 -47.68 -20.41
N ASN A 310 -36.34 -47.32 -20.26
CA ASN A 310 -37.49 -48.13 -20.66
C ASN A 310 -38.24 -47.51 -21.83
N ARG A 311 -37.49 -46.99 -22.79
CA ARG A 311 -38.07 -46.32 -23.96
C ARG A 311 -37.49 -46.97 -25.22
N GLU A 312 -38.35 -47.52 -26.06
CA GLU A 312 -37.91 -48.05 -27.35
C GLU A 312 -37.38 -46.91 -28.23
N ARG A 313 -36.27 -47.16 -28.89
CA ARG A 313 -35.67 -46.23 -29.84
C ARG A 313 -36.57 -46.09 -31.07
N LEU A 314 -36.96 -44.88 -31.39
CA LEU A 314 -37.72 -44.55 -32.59
C LEU A 314 -36.79 -44.58 -33.81
N ASP A 315 -36.76 -45.66 -34.55
CA ASP A 315 -35.98 -45.80 -35.78
C ASP A 315 -36.68 -45.22 -37.03
N ASN A 316 -37.22 -44.04 -36.88
CA ASN A 316 -37.85 -43.34 -37.99
C ASN A 316 -37.00 -42.08 -38.37
N PRO A 317 -36.46 -42.02 -39.60
CA PRO A 317 -35.60 -40.89 -40.01
C PRO A 317 -36.33 -39.53 -40.05
N TYR A 318 -37.67 -39.51 -39.98
CA TYR A 318 -38.48 -38.31 -39.98
C TYR A 318 -38.97 -37.88 -38.59
N LEU A 319 -38.69 -38.71 -37.55
CA LEU A 319 -39.06 -38.39 -36.18
C LEU A 319 -37.81 -38.28 -35.31
N THR A 320 -37.72 -37.17 -34.58
CA THR A 320 -36.69 -36.96 -33.58
C THR A 320 -37.22 -37.33 -32.21
N ASP A 321 -36.60 -38.32 -31.56
CA ASP A 321 -36.90 -38.62 -30.17
C ASP A 321 -36.07 -37.70 -29.25
N PRO A 322 -36.70 -36.81 -28.48
CA PRO A 322 -35.96 -35.89 -27.58
C PRO A 322 -35.38 -36.63 -26.35
N PHE A 323 -35.78 -37.88 -26.08
CA PHE A 323 -35.38 -38.65 -24.92
C PHE A 323 -34.35 -39.73 -25.21
N ASN A 324 -34.17 -40.12 -26.47
CA ASN A 324 -33.17 -41.09 -26.92
C ASN A 324 -32.47 -40.59 -28.16
N GLY A 325 -31.20 -40.33 -28.05
CA GLY A 325 -30.41 -39.90 -29.20
C GLY A 325 -29.18 -39.12 -28.77
N GLY A 326 -28.32 -38.88 -29.71
CA GLY A 326 -27.14 -38.07 -29.45
C GLY A 326 -26.47 -37.65 -30.74
N GLY A 327 -25.75 -36.56 -30.69
CA GLY A 327 -25.00 -36.08 -31.83
C GLY A 327 -24.02 -34.99 -31.45
N LEU A 328 -22.99 -34.85 -32.28
CA LEU A 328 -22.01 -33.76 -32.22
C LEU A 328 -22.10 -32.99 -33.54
N THR A 329 -22.26 -31.68 -33.46
CA THR A 329 -22.43 -30.81 -34.63
C THR A 329 -21.39 -29.67 -34.58
N PRO A 330 -20.50 -29.55 -35.54
CA PRO A 330 -19.68 -28.36 -35.71
C PRO A 330 -20.56 -27.19 -36.12
N VAL A 331 -20.33 -26.03 -35.51
CA VAL A 331 -21.16 -24.84 -35.71
C VAL A 331 -20.31 -23.60 -35.90
N VAL A 332 -20.79 -22.69 -36.76
CA VAL A 332 -20.42 -21.28 -36.79
C VAL A 332 -21.69 -20.51 -36.54
N GLY A 333 -21.66 -19.61 -35.58
CA GLY A 333 -22.86 -18.90 -35.17
C GLY A 333 -22.60 -17.44 -34.80
N VAL A 334 -23.68 -16.70 -34.66
CA VAL A 334 -23.68 -15.31 -34.20
C VAL A 334 -24.53 -15.25 -32.93
N LYS A 335 -23.94 -14.70 -31.87
CA LYS A 335 -24.65 -14.44 -30.63
C LYS A 335 -24.80 -12.94 -30.44
N TRP A 336 -26.02 -12.47 -30.37
CA TRP A 336 -26.35 -11.07 -30.15
C TRP A 336 -27.27 -10.92 -28.96
N ASP A 337 -26.71 -10.43 -27.86
CA ASP A 337 -27.45 -10.12 -26.64
C ASP A 337 -27.39 -8.62 -26.43
N SER A 338 -28.49 -7.91 -26.66
CA SER A 338 -28.59 -6.47 -26.42
C SER A 338 -29.90 -6.16 -25.73
N VAL A 339 -29.83 -5.44 -24.62
CA VAL A 339 -31.01 -4.87 -23.95
C VAL A 339 -31.05 -3.37 -24.24
N PHE A 340 -31.99 -2.96 -25.06
CA PHE A 340 -32.15 -1.54 -25.45
C PHE A 340 -32.31 -0.66 -24.20
N GLY A 341 -31.60 0.48 -24.17
CA GLY A 341 -31.57 1.41 -23.05
C GLY A 341 -30.54 1.04 -21.95
N VAL A 342 -30.41 -0.23 -21.58
CA VAL A 342 -29.38 -0.66 -20.55
C VAL A 342 -27.97 -0.50 -21.08
N THR A 343 -27.74 -0.93 -22.32
CA THR A 343 -26.42 -0.79 -22.94
C THR A 343 -26.05 0.67 -23.11
N ASP A 344 -26.99 1.53 -23.50
CA ASP A 344 -26.76 2.97 -23.62
C ASP A 344 -26.48 3.63 -22.29
N ALA A 345 -27.19 3.26 -21.24
CA ALA A 345 -26.94 3.75 -19.90
C ALA A 345 -25.52 3.37 -19.40
N ARG A 346 -25.06 2.14 -19.69
CA ARG A 346 -23.70 1.69 -19.34
C ARG A 346 -22.63 2.44 -20.11
N ILE A 347 -22.86 2.77 -21.38
CA ILE A 347 -21.96 3.60 -22.19
C ILE A 347 -21.88 5.01 -21.61
N ASN A 348 -23.03 5.62 -21.32
CA ASN A 348 -23.11 6.96 -20.74
C ASN A 348 -22.41 7.01 -19.36
N GLN A 349 -22.59 5.98 -18.53
CA GLN A 349 -21.88 5.85 -17.26
C GLN A 349 -20.36 5.84 -17.48
N ALA A 350 -19.85 4.97 -18.37
CA ALA A 350 -18.42 4.87 -18.65
C ALA A 350 -17.85 6.19 -19.21
N GLN A 351 -18.61 6.91 -20.03
CA GLN A 351 -18.23 8.23 -20.54
C GLN A 351 -18.17 9.27 -19.42
N ALA A 352 -19.17 9.33 -18.55
CA ALA A 352 -19.19 10.23 -17.40
C ALA A 352 -18.00 9.97 -16.44
N GLU A 353 -17.67 8.71 -16.20
CA GLU A 353 -16.49 8.32 -15.40
C GLU A 353 -15.16 8.72 -16.05
N LEU A 354 -15.07 8.66 -17.39
CA LEU A 354 -13.91 9.16 -18.13
C LEU A 354 -13.78 10.68 -17.99
N GLU A 355 -14.89 11.42 -18.15
CA GLU A 355 -14.87 12.88 -18.01
C GLU A 355 -14.55 13.32 -16.58
N ALA A 356 -15.08 12.64 -15.58
CA ALA A 356 -14.69 12.89 -14.18
C ALA A 356 -13.17 12.74 -13.98
N LEU A 357 -12.54 11.75 -14.61
CA LEU A 357 -11.11 11.55 -14.52
C LEU A 357 -10.31 12.61 -15.32
N ASN A 358 -10.84 13.13 -16.44
CA ASN A 358 -10.28 14.25 -17.17
C ASN A 358 -10.27 15.52 -16.33
N HIS A 359 -11.37 15.83 -15.62
CA HIS A 359 -11.41 16.96 -14.68
C HIS A 359 -10.45 16.79 -13.51
N LYS A 360 -10.29 15.55 -13.00
CA LYS A 360 -9.28 15.26 -11.99
C LYS A 360 -7.86 15.51 -12.52
N LYS A 361 -7.58 15.16 -13.79
CA LYS A 361 -6.29 15.49 -14.43
C LYS A 361 -6.07 17.00 -14.53
N ALA A 362 -7.08 17.76 -14.95
CA ALA A 362 -6.98 19.21 -15.04
C ALA A 362 -6.65 19.84 -13.67
N PHE A 363 -7.29 19.36 -12.60
CA PHE A 363 -6.96 19.80 -11.24
C PHE A 363 -5.53 19.42 -10.82
N ALA A 364 -5.09 18.18 -11.11
CA ALA A 364 -3.76 17.71 -10.74
C ALA A 364 -2.63 18.49 -11.44
N VAL A 365 -2.82 18.90 -12.70
CA VAL A 365 -1.83 19.68 -13.46
C VAL A 365 -1.54 21.04 -12.82
N SER A 366 -2.49 21.66 -12.13
CA SER A 366 -2.28 22.90 -11.39
C SER A 366 -1.98 22.67 -9.91
N GLY A 367 -2.58 21.65 -9.29
CA GLY A 367 -2.41 21.38 -7.86
C GLY A 367 -1.03 20.79 -7.52
N ILE A 368 -0.49 19.91 -8.35
CA ILE A 368 0.82 19.30 -8.10
C ILE A 368 1.96 20.34 -8.09
N PRO A 369 2.09 21.27 -9.06
CA PRO A 369 3.08 22.33 -8.97
C PRO A 369 2.93 23.22 -7.75
N PHE A 370 1.69 23.47 -7.30
CA PHE A 370 1.45 24.22 -6.07
C PHE A 370 2.01 23.50 -4.84
N GLU A 371 1.74 22.18 -4.67
CA GLU A 371 2.29 21.39 -3.57
C GLU A 371 3.84 21.41 -3.57
N VAL A 372 4.45 21.32 -4.75
CA VAL A 372 5.92 21.41 -4.91
C VAL A 372 6.42 22.78 -4.51
N SER A 373 5.75 23.86 -4.94
CA SER A 373 6.10 25.22 -4.56
C SER A 373 6.00 25.44 -3.05
N GLU A 374 4.95 24.94 -2.41
CA GLU A 374 4.77 25.03 -0.97
C GLU A 374 5.92 24.32 -0.22
N ALA A 375 6.25 23.07 -0.60
CA ALA A 375 7.35 22.35 0.02
C ALA A 375 8.71 23.03 -0.21
N TYR A 376 8.95 23.57 -1.40
CA TYR A 376 10.18 24.29 -1.72
C TYR A 376 10.34 25.58 -0.92
N VAL A 377 9.29 26.40 -0.86
CA VAL A 377 9.29 27.67 -0.11
C VAL A 377 9.47 27.40 1.38
N ASN A 378 8.76 26.41 1.94
CA ASN A 378 8.90 26.04 3.33
C ASN A 378 10.30 25.47 3.65
N ALA A 379 10.89 24.68 2.76
CA ALA A 379 12.26 24.19 2.92
C ALA A 379 13.26 25.36 2.94
N LYS A 380 13.11 26.31 2.02
CA LYS A 380 13.98 27.48 1.97
C LYS A 380 13.83 28.39 3.20
N ALA A 381 12.58 28.65 3.62
CA ALA A 381 12.31 29.43 4.81
C ALA A 381 12.91 28.79 6.07
N ASN A 382 12.80 27.47 6.23
CA ASN A 382 13.40 26.77 7.35
C ASN A 382 14.94 26.66 7.26
N LEU A 383 15.51 26.64 6.04
CA LEU A 383 16.96 26.77 5.85
C LEU A 383 17.50 28.11 6.34
N ASP A 384 16.83 29.21 5.98
CA ASP A 384 17.21 30.53 6.42
C ASP A 384 16.99 30.71 7.94
N ALA A 385 15.82 30.28 8.44
CA ALA A 385 15.48 30.38 9.87
C ALA A 385 16.43 29.57 10.76
N GLN A 386 16.88 28.37 10.34
CA GLN A 386 17.80 27.58 11.15
C GLN A 386 19.21 28.21 11.26
N GLN A 387 19.63 29.00 10.26
CA GLN A 387 20.89 29.74 10.33
C GLN A 387 20.81 30.85 11.39
N GLU A 388 19.75 31.64 11.35
CA GLU A 388 19.49 32.70 12.34
C GLU A 388 19.33 32.12 13.76
N LEU A 389 18.63 31.00 13.90
CA LEU A 389 18.47 30.34 15.20
C LEU A 389 19.78 29.73 15.72
N ALA A 390 20.70 29.29 14.85
CA ALA A 390 22.03 28.84 15.25
C ALA A 390 22.87 29.98 15.88
N GLU A 391 22.82 31.16 15.26
CA GLU A 391 23.47 32.35 15.79
C GLU A 391 22.82 32.78 17.12
N GLY A 392 21.48 32.83 17.15
CA GLY A 392 20.70 33.14 18.36
C GLY A 392 21.00 32.16 19.51
N ALA A 393 21.07 30.83 19.23
CA ALA A 393 21.42 29.83 20.22
C ALA A 393 22.85 30.02 20.76
N THR A 394 23.79 30.43 19.88
CA THR A 394 25.17 30.74 20.29
C THR A 394 25.21 31.96 21.21
N ALA A 395 24.47 33.01 20.90
CA ALA A 395 24.37 34.19 21.74
C ALA A 395 23.70 33.87 23.10
N ALA A 396 22.59 33.14 23.09
CA ALA A 396 21.89 32.71 24.30
C ALA A 396 22.74 31.83 25.21
N ARG A 397 23.56 30.93 24.61
CA ARG A 397 24.53 30.13 25.36
C ARG A 397 25.59 31.01 26.05
N ARG A 398 26.12 32.00 25.35
CA ARG A 398 27.10 32.94 25.93
C ARG A 398 26.48 33.76 27.07
N TRP A 399 25.23 34.23 26.89
CA TRP A 399 24.52 34.91 27.96
C TRP A 399 24.33 34.04 29.18
N MET A 400 23.88 32.82 29.03
CA MET A 400 23.71 31.86 30.11
C MET A 400 25.04 31.60 30.86
N ILE A 401 26.15 31.45 30.13
CA ILE A 401 27.47 31.18 30.73
C ILE A 401 27.92 32.42 31.54
N ALA A 402 27.77 33.65 30.99
CA ALA A 402 28.11 34.90 31.67
C ALA A 402 27.27 35.05 32.96
N SER A 403 25.93 34.92 32.85
CA SER A 403 25.04 35.07 34.01
C SER A 403 25.34 34.02 35.11
N LEU A 404 25.72 32.78 34.75
CA LEU A 404 26.16 31.78 35.74
C LEU A 404 27.46 32.16 36.45
N ALA A 405 28.42 32.77 35.73
CA ALA A 405 29.67 33.25 36.28
C ALA A 405 29.42 34.43 37.23
N ASP A 406 28.59 35.40 36.79
CA ASP A 406 28.25 36.59 37.56
C ASP A 406 27.43 36.26 38.83
N LEU A 407 26.54 35.25 38.77
CA LEU A 407 25.86 34.70 39.95
C LEU A 407 26.87 34.14 40.95
N SER A 408 27.87 33.38 40.46
CA SER A 408 28.91 32.80 41.33
C SER A 408 29.82 33.85 41.99
N ALA A 409 29.92 35.03 41.36
CA ALA A 409 30.65 36.17 41.86
C ALA A 409 29.79 37.12 42.74
N GLY A 410 28.50 36.81 42.97
CA GLY A 410 27.57 37.66 43.71
C GLY A 410 27.14 38.92 42.98
N ILE A 411 27.45 39.05 41.68
CA ILE A 411 27.17 40.25 40.85
C ILE A 411 25.75 40.25 40.34
N GLU A 412 25.25 39.06 39.92
CA GLU A 412 23.96 38.90 39.25
C GLU A 412 22.96 38.09 40.10
N SER A 413 21.65 38.33 39.88
CA SER A 413 20.59 37.62 40.58
C SER A 413 20.30 36.22 39.96
N ALA A 414 19.81 35.27 40.76
CA ALA A 414 19.40 33.98 40.26
C ALA A 414 18.19 34.07 39.32
N GLY A 415 17.40 35.15 39.38
CA GLY A 415 16.31 35.41 38.42
C GLY A 415 16.84 35.62 37.01
N THR A 416 17.89 36.41 36.84
CA THR A 416 18.56 36.63 35.54
C THR A 416 19.15 35.35 34.97
N VAL A 417 19.75 34.50 35.82
CA VAL A 417 20.28 33.19 35.42
C VAL A 417 19.13 32.29 34.95
N ALA A 418 18.01 32.24 35.68
CA ALA A 418 16.85 31.43 35.28
C ALA A 418 16.28 31.92 33.92
N ASP A 419 16.25 33.22 33.66
CA ASP A 419 15.83 33.81 32.40
C ASP A 419 16.82 33.48 31.25
N ALA A 420 18.12 33.58 31.49
CA ALA A 420 19.14 33.21 30.50
C ALA A 420 19.06 31.74 30.14
N ILE A 421 18.90 30.85 31.13
CA ILE A 421 18.70 29.42 30.91
C ILE A 421 17.42 29.18 30.09
N ARG A 422 16.30 29.79 30.47
CA ARG A 422 15.02 29.62 29.78
C ARG A 422 15.13 30.06 28.32
N ASN A 423 15.72 31.19 28.03
CA ASN A 423 15.90 31.68 26.67
C ASN A 423 16.85 30.78 25.85
N TYR A 424 17.92 30.28 26.43
CA TYR A 424 18.82 29.37 25.74
C TYR A 424 18.11 28.03 25.45
N VAL A 425 17.36 27.48 26.39
CA VAL A 425 16.55 26.26 26.17
C VAL A 425 15.54 26.48 25.05
N LEU A 426 14.84 27.60 25.03
CA LEU A 426 13.86 27.94 24.01
C LEU A 426 14.51 28.01 22.62
N VAL A 427 15.52 28.86 22.46
CA VAL A 427 16.14 29.13 21.14
C VAL A 427 16.88 27.92 20.60
N HIS A 428 17.61 27.18 21.45
CA HIS A 428 18.33 25.97 20.99
C HIS A 428 17.40 24.80 20.64
N THR A 429 16.32 24.65 21.39
CA THR A 429 15.31 23.63 21.06
C THR A 429 14.59 23.96 19.75
N GLU A 430 14.30 25.26 19.54
CA GLU A 430 13.69 25.71 18.29
C GLU A 430 14.63 25.55 17.10
N TYR A 431 15.92 25.82 17.28
CA TYR A 431 16.95 25.49 16.28
C TYR A 431 16.90 24.04 15.85
N LEU A 432 16.93 23.08 16.81
CA LEU A 432 16.93 21.65 16.50
C LEU A 432 15.61 21.22 15.81
N ARG A 433 14.48 21.76 16.21
CA ARG A 433 13.18 21.53 15.55
C ARG A 433 13.16 22.07 14.14
N THR A 434 13.67 23.28 13.93
CA THR A 434 13.72 23.91 12.59
C THR A 434 14.62 23.12 11.65
N VAL A 435 15.74 22.54 12.13
CA VAL A 435 16.57 21.62 11.34
C VAL A 435 15.78 20.36 10.96
N ASN A 436 15.00 19.79 11.89
CA ASN A 436 14.13 18.67 11.58
C ASN A 436 13.09 19.03 10.51
N ASP A 437 12.41 20.16 10.68
CA ASP A 437 11.35 20.60 9.78
C ASP A 437 11.91 20.90 8.38
N TYR A 438 13.11 21.48 8.32
CA TYR A 438 13.87 21.64 7.09
C TYR A 438 14.12 20.28 6.39
N ASN A 439 14.69 19.32 7.12
CA ASN A 439 14.96 17.98 6.59
C ASN A 439 13.68 17.27 6.11
N MET A 440 12.58 17.45 6.83
CA MET A 440 11.28 16.90 6.45
C MET A 440 10.68 17.57 5.22
N ASN A 441 10.84 18.89 5.06
CA ASN A 441 10.41 19.59 3.85
C ASN A 441 11.24 19.19 2.62
N VAL A 442 12.53 18.95 2.77
CA VAL A 442 13.39 18.40 1.70
C VAL A 442 12.96 16.98 1.36
N ALA A 443 12.66 16.13 2.36
CA ALA A 443 12.14 14.79 2.13
C ALA A 443 10.75 14.81 1.45
N GLN A 444 9.89 15.75 1.82
CA GLN A 444 8.59 15.97 1.18
C GLN A 444 8.77 16.39 -0.28
N LEU A 445 9.71 17.29 -0.56
CA LEU A 445 10.01 17.75 -1.92
C LEU A 445 10.47 16.58 -2.80
N ALA A 446 11.36 15.72 -2.30
CA ALA A 446 11.80 14.51 -2.98
C ALA A 446 10.62 13.55 -3.27
N ARG A 447 9.71 13.36 -2.30
CA ARG A 447 8.49 12.57 -2.49
C ARG A 447 7.58 13.13 -3.57
N LEU A 448 7.37 14.47 -3.56
CA LEU A 448 6.50 15.16 -4.52
C LEU A 448 7.08 15.18 -5.94
N THR A 449 8.39 15.08 -6.10
CA THR A 449 9.06 14.98 -7.41
C THR A 449 9.28 13.54 -7.88
N GLY A 450 8.79 12.54 -7.12
CA GLY A 450 8.88 11.13 -7.48
C GLY A 450 10.23 10.49 -7.18
N GLU A 451 11.10 11.14 -6.39
CA GLU A 451 12.37 10.57 -5.95
C GLU A 451 12.15 9.61 -4.78
N LEU A 452 12.45 8.32 -4.99
CA LEU A 452 12.31 7.26 -3.99
C LEU A 452 13.57 7.05 -3.12
N ARG A 453 14.51 8.01 -3.12
CA ARG A 453 15.81 7.86 -2.45
C ARG A 453 15.93 8.65 -1.16
#